data_faaba60eb823dc4d0783cfac40990b89
#
_entry.id   faaba60eb823dc4d0783cfac40990b89
#
_cell.length_a   1.000
_cell.length_b   1.000
_cell.length_c   1.000
_cell.angle_alpha   90.00
_cell.angle_beta   90.00
_cell.angle_gamma   90.00
#
_symmetry.space_group_name_H-M   'P 1'
#
loop_
_entity.id
_entity.type
_entity.pdbx_description
1 polymer ?
#
loop_
_entity_poly.entity_id
_entity_poly.type
_entity_poly.pdbx_seq_one_letter_code
_entity_poly.pdbx_strand_id
1 'polypeptide(L)'
;EGKSGVLRIGIVSSAHDLMAQRAFRPFHEQFPEIRFELYENDTYRVIKQLQSKVLDLAIVRTPFQSDNLTCYTLVKEHLLAVGNKKYFSSDTSYNTKHTLSTDRKIATAEPDQNVTISLKELAEHPLIVYHRWLPVLDQHFETLKLQPNYLCINHDSRTGTAWAKAGMGIAILPASAAESLTSKNIIKKLITDPVITSDICILHHPDGYLSKIGTSFLMHMMNYFGISH
;
A
#
# COMPACT_ATOMS: atom_id res chain seq x y z
N GLU A 1 -4.22 3.84 33.05
CA GLU A 1 -3.68 5.04 32.37
C GLU A 1 -3.27 4.68 30.95
N GLY A 2 -3.71 5.48 29.95
CA GLY A 2 -3.47 5.18 28.51
C GLY A 2 -4.60 4.40 27.82
N LYS A 3 -5.76 4.25 28.45
CA LYS A 3 -6.93 3.52 27.93
C LYS A 3 -7.98 4.44 27.29
N SER A 4 -7.85 5.76 27.43
CA SER A 4 -8.78 6.76 26.88
C SER A 4 -8.02 7.97 26.34
N GLY A 5 -8.61 8.66 25.36
CA GLY A 5 -8.06 9.86 24.74
C GLY A 5 -8.16 9.86 23.22
N VAL A 6 -7.38 10.73 22.58
CA VAL A 6 -7.36 10.90 21.12
C VAL A 6 -6.00 10.48 20.59
N LEU A 7 -6.01 9.67 19.54
CA LEU A 7 -4.82 9.24 18.80
C LEU A 7 -4.87 9.83 17.39
N ARG A 8 -3.90 10.71 17.06
CA ARG A 8 -3.79 11.39 15.77
C ARG A 8 -2.86 10.64 14.85
N ILE A 9 -3.41 10.06 13.80
CA ILE A 9 -2.66 9.24 12.84
C ILE A 9 -2.78 9.81 11.45
N GLY A 10 -1.63 10.08 10.82
CA GLY A 10 -1.56 10.32 9.39
C GLY A 10 -1.55 9.00 8.63
N ILE A 11 -2.31 8.92 7.54
CA ILE A 11 -2.38 7.68 6.76
C ILE A 11 -2.54 7.98 5.27
N VAL A 12 -1.90 7.16 4.43
CA VAL A 12 -2.11 7.20 2.98
C VAL A 12 -3.34 6.40 2.58
N SER A 13 -4.13 6.89 1.61
CA SER A 13 -5.39 6.26 1.19
C SER A 13 -5.24 4.78 0.82
N SER A 14 -4.13 4.42 0.19
CA SER A 14 -3.85 3.05 -0.26
C SER A 14 -3.54 2.05 0.87
N ALA A 15 -3.33 2.50 2.10
CA ALA A 15 -3.12 1.65 3.28
C ALA A 15 -4.38 1.55 4.16
N HIS A 16 -5.37 2.43 3.94
CA HIS A 16 -6.49 2.61 4.86
C HIS A 16 -7.31 1.34 5.07
N ASP A 17 -7.77 0.68 4.01
CA ASP A 17 -8.65 -0.50 4.11
C ASP A 17 -7.99 -1.65 4.87
N LEU A 18 -6.71 -1.91 4.59
CA LEU A 18 -5.93 -2.93 5.29
C LEU A 18 -5.79 -2.58 6.78
N MET A 19 -5.43 -1.33 7.08
CA MET A 19 -5.20 -0.89 8.46
C MET A 19 -6.50 -0.83 9.26
N ALA A 20 -7.63 -0.44 8.65
CA ALA A 20 -8.92 -0.43 9.30
C ALA A 20 -9.29 -1.83 9.85
N GLN A 21 -9.08 -2.86 9.04
CA GLN A 21 -9.44 -4.23 9.41
C GLN A 21 -8.43 -4.89 10.34
N ARG A 22 -7.13 -4.68 10.11
CA ARG A 22 -6.06 -5.44 10.76
C ARG A 22 -5.42 -4.73 11.95
N ALA A 23 -5.60 -3.43 12.06
CA ALA A 23 -4.97 -2.62 13.10
C ALA A 23 -5.97 -1.84 13.94
N PHE A 24 -6.75 -0.96 13.31
CA PHE A 24 -7.64 -0.07 14.06
C PHE A 24 -8.77 -0.82 14.76
N ARG A 25 -9.42 -1.73 14.05
CA ARG A 25 -10.52 -2.51 14.62
C ARG A 25 -10.07 -3.37 15.82
N PRO A 26 -9.05 -4.24 15.74
CA PRO A 26 -8.60 -5.02 16.89
C PRO A 26 -8.13 -4.19 18.06
N PHE A 27 -7.48 -3.04 17.78
CA PHE A 27 -7.05 -2.12 18.83
C PHE A 27 -8.25 -1.45 19.52
N HIS A 28 -9.24 -0.99 18.75
CA HIS A 28 -10.44 -0.39 19.32
C HIS A 28 -11.28 -1.38 20.14
N GLU A 29 -11.35 -2.64 19.73
CA GLU A 29 -12.01 -3.71 20.52
C GLU A 29 -11.35 -3.88 21.89
N GLN A 30 -10.03 -3.68 21.98
CA GLN A 30 -9.28 -3.74 23.25
C GLN A 30 -9.35 -2.42 24.06
N PHE A 31 -9.46 -1.27 23.38
CA PHE A 31 -9.44 0.06 23.98
C PHE A 31 -10.60 0.93 23.46
N PRO A 32 -11.87 0.66 23.84
CA PRO A 32 -13.04 1.30 23.23
C PRO A 32 -13.20 2.78 23.57
N GLU A 33 -12.50 3.29 24.57
CA GLU A 33 -12.54 4.72 24.96
C GLU A 33 -11.54 5.59 24.18
N ILE A 34 -10.75 4.99 23.27
CA ILE A 34 -9.82 5.72 22.42
C ILE A 34 -10.55 6.18 21.15
N ARG A 35 -10.43 7.48 20.86
CA ARG A 35 -10.86 8.07 19.59
C ARG A 35 -9.69 8.20 18.64
N PHE A 36 -9.91 7.88 17.36
CA PHE A 36 -8.96 8.14 16.29
C PHE A 36 -9.30 9.46 15.60
N GLU A 37 -8.28 10.27 15.35
CA GLU A 37 -8.31 11.37 14.40
C GLU A 37 -7.39 10.99 13.25
N LEU A 38 -7.98 10.68 12.08
CA LEU A 38 -7.23 10.24 10.89
C LEU A 38 -7.05 11.40 9.93
N TYR A 39 -5.79 11.63 9.56
CA TYR A 39 -5.38 12.65 8.59
C TYR A 39 -4.92 11.94 7.31
N GLU A 40 -5.84 11.83 6.34
CA GLU A 40 -5.56 11.18 5.07
C GLU A 40 -4.92 12.17 4.09
N ASN A 41 -3.70 11.87 3.66
CA ASN A 41 -2.93 12.66 2.71
C ASN A 41 -1.93 11.77 1.93
N ASP A 42 -1.18 12.38 1.00
CA ASP A 42 -0.01 11.73 0.40
C ASP A 42 1.12 11.55 1.43
N THR A 43 2.04 10.61 1.13
CA THR A 43 3.15 10.27 2.05
C THR A 43 3.97 11.49 2.48
N TYR A 44 4.26 12.40 1.55
CA TYR A 44 5.10 13.54 1.84
C TYR A 44 4.44 14.50 2.85
N ARG A 45 3.16 14.79 2.66
CA ARG A 45 2.39 15.64 3.58
C ARG A 45 2.21 14.98 4.94
N VAL A 46 1.93 13.68 4.98
CA VAL A 46 1.81 12.93 6.24
C VAL A 46 3.12 12.96 7.03
N ILE A 47 4.27 12.73 6.37
CA ILE A 47 5.58 12.82 7.02
C ILE A 47 5.84 14.23 7.56
N LYS A 48 5.54 15.27 6.77
CA LYS A 48 5.70 16.66 7.21
C LYS A 48 4.83 16.99 8.42
N GLN A 49 3.59 16.52 8.48
CA GLN A 49 2.70 16.70 9.62
C GLN A 49 3.22 15.95 10.85
N LEU A 50 3.79 14.75 10.68
CA LEU A 50 4.44 14.04 11.78
C LEU A 50 5.66 14.81 12.30
N GLN A 51 6.55 15.27 11.41
CA GLN A 51 7.73 16.05 11.77
C GLN A 51 7.37 17.33 12.54
N SER A 52 6.26 17.98 12.21
CA SER A 52 5.75 19.17 12.91
C SER A 52 4.94 18.83 14.18
N LYS A 53 4.93 17.57 14.61
CA LYS A 53 4.23 17.09 15.83
C LYS A 53 2.71 17.32 15.83
N VAL A 54 2.09 17.47 14.66
CA VAL A 54 0.63 17.51 14.50
C VAL A 54 0.03 16.11 14.66
N LEU A 55 0.81 15.09 14.28
CA LEU A 55 0.43 13.68 14.37
C LEU A 55 1.25 12.97 15.44
N ASP A 56 0.65 11.96 16.06
CA ASP A 56 1.34 11.03 16.96
C ASP A 56 2.12 9.98 16.16
N LEU A 57 1.52 9.46 15.09
CA LEU A 57 2.03 8.39 14.24
C LEU A 57 1.71 8.66 12.77
N ALA A 58 2.49 8.07 11.88
CA ALA A 58 2.24 8.11 10.44
C ALA A 58 2.30 6.71 9.84
N ILE A 59 1.32 6.36 9.01
CA ILE A 59 1.27 5.11 8.23
C ILE A 59 1.38 5.49 6.76
N VAL A 60 2.52 5.15 6.18
CA VAL A 60 2.90 5.58 4.82
C VAL A 60 3.43 4.42 3.99
N ARG A 61 3.71 4.67 2.71
CA ARG A 61 4.29 3.67 1.81
C ARG A 61 5.64 4.11 1.27
N THR A 62 6.53 3.13 1.09
CA THR A 62 7.79 3.32 0.35
C THR A 62 7.53 3.60 -1.14
N PRO A 63 8.46 4.30 -1.84
CA PRO A 63 9.67 4.94 -1.33
C PRO A 63 9.36 6.29 -0.66
N PHE A 64 10.13 6.65 0.37
CA PHE A 64 10.13 7.98 1.01
C PHE A 64 11.46 8.20 1.72
N GLN A 65 11.75 9.44 2.07
CA GLN A 65 12.84 9.80 2.98
C GLN A 65 12.23 10.09 4.35
N SER A 66 12.81 9.52 5.40
CA SER A 66 12.31 9.62 6.78
C SER A 66 13.36 10.19 7.74
N ASP A 67 14.10 11.19 7.29
CA ASP A 67 15.16 11.81 8.07
C ASP A 67 14.66 12.15 9.50
N ASN A 68 15.36 11.67 10.51
CA ASN A 68 15.05 11.86 11.93
C ASN A 68 13.71 11.22 12.43
N LEU A 69 13.15 10.26 11.73
CA LEU A 69 12.01 9.49 12.20
C LEU A 69 12.38 8.01 12.36
N THR A 70 11.83 7.37 13.37
CA THR A 70 11.90 5.91 13.51
C THR A 70 10.84 5.29 12.60
N CYS A 71 11.26 4.27 11.83
CA CYS A 71 10.44 3.61 10.82
C CYS A 71 10.44 2.10 11.01
N TYR A 72 9.26 1.49 11.03
CA TYR A 72 9.08 0.05 11.01
C TYR A 72 8.26 -0.36 9.80
N THR A 73 8.76 -1.35 9.05
CA THR A 73 8.01 -1.94 7.93
C THR A 73 6.98 -2.93 8.48
N LEU A 74 5.71 -2.60 8.32
CA LEU A 74 4.59 -3.43 8.76
C LEU A 74 4.27 -4.54 7.75
N VAL A 75 4.19 -4.19 6.47
CA VAL A 75 3.80 -5.12 5.40
C VAL A 75 4.67 -4.85 4.18
N LYS A 76 5.22 -5.93 3.60
CA LYS A 76 5.88 -5.89 2.29
C LYS A 76 4.88 -6.27 1.21
N GLU A 77 4.74 -5.44 0.21
CA GLU A 77 3.78 -5.66 -0.86
C GLU A 77 4.40 -5.46 -2.24
N HIS A 78 3.78 -6.15 -3.21
CA HIS A 78 4.07 -5.96 -4.64
C HIS A 78 3.05 -5.04 -5.28
N LEU A 79 3.45 -4.34 -6.35
CA LEU A 79 2.53 -3.69 -7.26
C LEU A 79 1.95 -4.73 -8.22
N LEU A 80 0.64 -4.62 -8.41
CA LEU A 80 -0.14 -5.48 -9.31
C LEU A 80 -0.71 -4.65 -10.46
N ALA A 81 -0.81 -5.27 -11.61
CA ALA A 81 -1.63 -4.83 -12.73
C ALA A 81 -3.05 -5.37 -12.53
N VAL A 82 -4.03 -4.47 -12.44
CA VAL A 82 -5.41 -4.80 -12.11
C VAL A 82 -6.34 -4.20 -13.15
N GLY A 83 -7.14 -5.02 -13.81
CA GLY A 83 -8.03 -4.53 -14.86
C GLY A 83 -9.07 -5.54 -15.29
N ASN A 84 -9.89 -5.13 -16.28
CA ASN A 84 -10.85 -6.04 -16.88
C ASN A 84 -10.13 -7.17 -17.64
N LYS A 85 -10.65 -8.39 -17.58
CA LYS A 85 -10.07 -9.59 -18.22
C LYS A 85 -9.78 -9.42 -19.71
N LYS A 86 -10.48 -8.52 -20.41
CA LYS A 86 -10.23 -8.23 -21.83
C LYS A 86 -8.81 -7.73 -22.14
N TYR A 87 -8.09 -7.26 -21.13
CA TYR A 87 -6.71 -6.75 -21.25
C TYR A 87 -5.64 -7.81 -20.96
N PHE A 88 -6.03 -9.03 -20.60
CA PHE A 88 -5.09 -10.05 -20.19
C PHE A 88 -5.23 -11.31 -21.05
N SER A 89 -4.11 -11.96 -21.33
CA SER A 89 -4.04 -13.19 -22.13
C SER A 89 -4.61 -14.42 -21.41
N SER A 90 -4.75 -14.37 -20.07
CA SER A 90 -5.35 -15.46 -19.29
C SER A 90 -6.25 -14.93 -18.20
N ASP A 91 -7.28 -15.70 -17.84
CA ASP A 91 -8.27 -15.37 -16.80
C ASP A 91 -7.76 -15.70 -15.37
N THR A 92 -6.54 -16.25 -15.22
CA THR A 92 -5.96 -16.59 -13.92
C THR A 92 -5.51 -15.35 -13.18
N SER A 93 -5.97 -15.16 -11.93
CA SER A 93 -5.62 -14.02 -11.10
C SER A 93 -4.58 -14.36 -10.04
N TYR A 94 -3.69 -13.41 -9.78
CA TYR A 94 -2.77 -13.47 -8.65
C TYR A 94 -3.54 -13.48 -7.31
N ASN A 95 -3.15 -14.36 -6.41
CA ASN A 95 -3.80 -14.50 -5.11
C ASN A 95 -3.20 -13.49 -4.11
N THR A 96 -3.92 -12.40 -3.87
CA THR A 96 -3.50 -11.32 -2.95
C THR A 96 -3.40 -11.78 -1.49
N LYS A 97 -4.07 -12.85 -1.09
CA LYS A 97 -4.04 -13.35 0.30
C LYS A 97 -2.64 -13.83 0.71
N HIS A 98 -1.85 -14.33 -0.23
CA HIS A 98 -0.48 -14.75 0.05
C HIS A 98 0.48 -13.59 0.31
N THR A 99 0.23 -12.43 -0.27
CA THR A 99 1.09 -11.24 -0.13
C THR A 99 0.92 -10.58 1.24
N LEU A 100 -0.20 -10.80 1.91
CA LEU A 100 -0.55 -10.21 3.20
C LEU A 100 -0.26 -11.16 4.37
N SER A 101 0.32 -12.32 4.10
CA SER A 101 0.79 -13.25 5.13
C SER A 101 2.04 -12.68 5.80
N THR A 102 2.06 -12.69 7.12
CA THR A 102 3.25 -12.41 7.94
C THR A 102 4.32 -13.49 7.78
N ASP A 103 4.02 -14.57 7.07
CA ASP A 103 4.98 -15.64 6.78
C ASP A 103 6.02 -15.20 5.76
N ARG A 104 7.22 -14.91 6.25
CA ARG A 104 8.40 -14.55 5.46
C ARG A 104 8.83 -15.63 4.43
N LYS A 105 8.24 -16.82 4.48
CA LYS A 105 8.58 -17.97 3.61
C LYS A 105 7.93 -17.96 2.22
N ILE A 106 6.95 -17.09 1.97
CA ILE A 106 6.19 -17.11 0.70
C ILE A 106 6.87 -16.27 -0.41
N ALA A 107 7.88 -15.47 -0.07
CA ALA A 107 8.55 -14.57 -1.02
C ALA A 107 9.57 -15.25 -1.96
N THR A 108 9.78 -16.57 -1.89
CA THR A 108 10.89 -17.25 -2.59
C THR A 108 10.47 -18.19 -3.73
N ALA A 109 9.17 -18.42 -3.94
CA ALA A 109 8.71 -19.20 -5.10
C ALA A 109 8.56 -18.29 -6.32
N GLU A 110 9.14 -18.68 -7.45
CA GLU A 110 8.89 -17.99 -8.72
C GLU A 110 7.37 -18.00 -8.99
N PRO A 111 6.78 -16.83 -9.28
CA PRO A 111 5.34 -16.76 -9.53
C PRO A 111 5.00 -17.46 -10.84
N ASP A 112 3.91 -18.24 -10.84
CA ASP A 112 3.36 -18.85 -12.03
C ASP A 112 3.15 -17.79 -13.13
N GLN A 113 3.67 -18.05 -14.34
CA GLN A 113 3.56 -17.15 -15.50
C GLN A 113 2.11 -16.78 -15.82
N ASN A 114 1.14 -17.64 -15.50
CA ASN A 114 -0.29 -17.34 -15.70
C ASN A 114 -0.82 -16.23 -14.79
N VAL A 115 -0.11 -15.89 -13.72
CA VAL A 115 -0.50 -14.83 -12.77
C VAL A 115 0.45 -13.62 -12.81
N THR A 116 1.33 -13.55 -13.79
CA THR A 116 2.28 -12.44 -13.99
C THR A 116 1.99 -11.65 -15.25
N ILE A 117 2.53 -10.46 -15.34
CA ILE A 117 2.55 -9.61 -16.53
C ILE A 117 3.85 -8.80 -16.53
N SER A 118 4.51 -8.76 -17.68
CA SER A 118 5.73 -7.97 -17.86
C SER A 118 5.42 -6.49 -18.12
N LEU A 119 6.40 -5.61 -17.87
CA LEU A 119 6.28 -4.20 -18.25
C LEU A 119 6.14 -4.02 -19.77
N LYS A 120 6.72 -4.94 -20.56
CA LYS A 120 6.57 -4.91 -22.01
C LYS A 120 5.11 -5.12 -22.45
N GLU A 121 4.42 -6.09 -21.86
CA GLU A 121 2.99 -6.30 -22.11
C GLU A 121 2.15 -5.13 -21.60
N LEU A 122 2.48 -4.58 -20.42
CA LEU A 122 1.78 -3.42 -19.87
C LEU A 122 1.86 -2.19 -20.78
N ALA A 123 2.97 -1.96 -21.45
CA ALA A 123 3.14 -0.83 -22.37
C ALA A 123 2.14 -0.84 -23.54
N GLU A 124 1.60 -2.01 -23.89
CA GLU A 124 0.63 -2.17 -24.99
C GLU A 124 -0.82 -1.78 -24.59
N HIS A 125 -1.04 -1.50 -23.30
CA HIS A 125 -2.38 -1.26 -22.76
C HIS A 125 -2.53 0.16 -22.19
N PRO A 126 -3.78 0.69 -22.10
CA PRO A 126 -4.05 1.94 -21.40
C PRO A 126 -3.81 1.74 -19.90
N LEU A 127 -2.87 2.51 -19.33
CA LEU A 127 -2.46 2.41 -17.94
C LEU A 127 -3.10 3.52 -17.09
N ILE A 128 -3.55 3.15 -15.91
CA ILE A 128 -4.10 4.03 -14.88
C ILE A 128 -3.13 3.99 -13.71
N VAL A 129 -2.42 5.09 -13.48
CA VAL A 129 -1.29 5.11 -12.56
C VAL A 129 -1.49 6.17 -11.48
N TYR A 130 -1.26 5.79 -10.24
CA TYR A 130 -1.14 6.74 -9.16
C TYR A 130 0.19 7.51 -9.32
N HIS A 131 0.12 8.84 -9.34
CA HIS A 131 1.25 9.75 -9.57
C HIS A 131 2.54 9.36 -8.82
N ARG A 132 2.39 8.84 -7.63
CA ARG A 132 3.49 8.38 -6.78
C ARG A 132 4.39 7.32 -7.45
N TRP A 133 3.82 6.46 -8.30
CA TRP A 133 4.54 5.37 -8.95
C TRP A 133 5.22 5.78 -10.25
N LEU A 134 4.88 6.96 -10.80
CA LEU A 134 5.44 7.41 -12.08
C LEU A 134 6.96 7.38 -12.11
N PRO A 135 7.69 7.96 -11.12
CA PRO A 135 9.16 7.98 -11.20
C PRO A 135 9.78 6.58 -11.29
N VAL A 136 9.19 5.62 -10.56
CA VAL A 136 9.67 4.22 -10.56
C VAL A 136 9.32 3.53 -11.88
N LEU A 137 8.09 3.69 -12.35
CA LEU A 137 7.62 3.08 -13.60
C LEU A 137 8.36 3.68 -14.80
N ASP A 138 8.49 5.00 -14.88
CA ASP A 138 9.17 5.69 -15.97
C ASP A 138 10.62 5.24 -16.07
N GLN A 139 11.35 5.16 -14.95
CA GLN A 139 12.73 4.65 -14.93
C GLN A 139 12.83 3.23 -15.53
N HIS A 140 11.90 2.36 -15.21
CA HIS A 140 11.89 0.99 -15.75
C HIS A 140 11.51 0.95 -17.23
N PHE A 141 10.49 1.72 -17.65
CA PHE A 141 10.11 1.81 -19.05
C PHE A 141 11.23 2.42 -19.91
N GLU A 142 11.91 3.46 -19.44
CA GLU A 142 13.09 4.04 -20.12
C GLU A 142 14.22 3.03 -20.27
N THR A 143 14.54 2.28 -19.21
CA THR A 143 15.57 1.24 -19.25
C THR A 143 15.27 0.18 -20.31
N LEU A 144 14.00 -0.17 -20.47
CA LEU A 144 13.53 -1.12 -21.47
C LEU A 144 13.29 -0.49 -22.85
N LYS A 145 13.47 0.82 -23.00
CA LYS A 145 13.19 1.60 -24.22
C LYS A 145 11.73 1.46 -24.67
N LEU A 146 10.81 1.37 -23.73
CA LEU A 146 9.37 1.27 -23.95
C LEU A 146 8.69 2.61 -23.67
N GLN A 147 7.59 2.87 -24.38
CA GLN A 147 6.74 4.05 -24.15
C GLN A 147 5.39 3.59 -23.59
N PRO A 148 5.12 3.84 -22.30
CA PRO A 148 3.84 3.46 -21.71
C PRO A 148 2.70 4.36 -22.20
N ASN A 149 1.52 3.79 -22.35
CA ASN A 149 0.29 4.52 -22.66
C ASN A 149 -0.43 4.92 -21.36
N TYR A 150 -0.06 6.03 -20.74
CA TYR A 150 -0.74 6.53 -19.54
C TYR A 150 -2.08 7.18 -19.90
N LEU A 151 -3.16 6.42 -19.76
CA LEU A 151 -4.54 6.90 -19.94
C LEU A 151 -4.95 7.86 -18.81
N CYS A 152 -4.55 7.56 -17.57
CA CYS A 152 -4.90 8.35 -16.41
C CYS A 152 -3.77 8.37 -15.39
N ILE A 153 -3.34 9.57 -15.02
CA ILE A 153 -2.47 9.79 -13.88
C ILE A 153 -3.33 10.41 -12.78
N ASN A 154 -3.42 9.74 -11.64
CA ASN A 154 -4.27 10.15 -10.54
C ASN A 154 -3.49 10.36 -9.23
N HIS A 155 -4.11 11.03 -8.26
CA HIS A 155 -3.52 11.34 -6.96
C HIS A 155 -4.18 10.58 -5.79
N ASP A 156 -5.04 9.59 -6.11
CA ASP A 156 -5.71 8.75 -5.13
C ASP A 156 -5.88 7.32 -5.67
N SER A 157 -5.46 6.32 -4.91
CA SER A 157 -5.58 4.91 -5.30
C SER A 157 -7.03 4.46 -5.55
N ARG A 158 -8.02 5.10 -4.90
CA ARG A 158 -9.45 4.85 -5.11
C ARG A 158 -9.88 5.17 -6.54
N THR A 159 -9.29 6.21 -7.15
CA THR A 159 -9.53 6.54 -8.56
C THR A 159 -9.07 5.40 -9.47
N GLY A 160 -7.84 4.90 -9.25
CA GLY A 160 -7.32 3.75 -10.02
C GLY A 160 -8.24 2.53 -9.92
N THR A 161 -8.68 2.21 -8.70
CA THR A 161 -9.64 1.13 -8.43
C THR A 161 -10.97 1.32 -9.18
N ALA A 162 -11.55 2.52 -9.15
CA ALA A 162 -12.81 2.82 -9.80
C ALA A 162 -12.70 2.71 -11.33
N TRP A 163 -11.63 3.21 -11.92
CA TRP A 163 -11.42 3.17 -13.38
C TRP A 163 -11.12 1.76 -13.88
N ALA A 164 -10.37 0.95 -13.12
CA ALA A 164 -10.17 -0.47 -13.41
C ALA A 164 -11.51 -1.23 -13.41
N LYS A 165 -12.37 -0.99 -12.40
CA LYS A 165 -13.74 -1.55 -12.35
C LYS A 165 -14.57 -1.16 -13.55
N ALA A 166 -14.47 0.08 -13.99
CA ALA A 166 -15.17 0.58 -15.17
C ALA A 166 -14.62 0.00 -16.49
N GLY A 167 -13.53 -0.74 -16.45
CA GLY A 167 -12.92 -1.38 -17.63
C GLY A 167 -12.24 -0.39 -18.58
N MET A 168 -11.75 0.75 -18.05
CA MET A 168 -11.13 1.81 -18.86
C MET A 168 -9.66 1.52 -19.15
N GLY A 169 -9.00 0.68 -18.36
CA GLY A 169 -7.59 0.35 -18.52
C GLY A 169 -7.11 -0.61 -17.44
N ILE A 170 -5.78 -0.77 -17.36
CA ILE A 170 -5.08 -1.51 -16.32
C ILE A 170 -4.58 -0.53 -15.27
N ALA A 171 -5.06 -0.65 -14.03
CA ALA A 171 -4.57 0.13 -12.89
C ALA A 171 -3.35 -0.55 -12.25
N ILE A 172 -2.34 0.24 -11.93
CA ILE A 172 -1.17 -0.20 -11.16
C ILE A 172 -1.47 0.09 -9.69
N LEU A 173 -1.67 -0.97 -8.88
CA LEU A 173 -2.12 -0.88 -7.50
C LEU A 173 -1.28 -1.76 -6.57
N PRO A 174 -1.05 -1.36 -5.31
CA PRO A 174 -0.52 -2.27 -4.30
C PRO A 174 -1.49 -3.44 -4.06
N ALA A 175 -0.95 -4.59 -3.68
CA ALA A 175 -1.74 -5.81 -3.49
C ALA A 175 -2.91 -5.62 -2.51
N SER A 176 -2.70 -4.92 -1.40
CA SER A 176 -3.76 -4.62 -0.41
C SER A 176 -4.88 -3.75 -0.97
N ALA A 177 -4.56 -2.74 -1.79
CA ALA A 177 -5.56 -1.91 -2.44
C ALA A 177 -6.36 -2.70 -3.50
N ALA A 178 -5.73 -3.68 -4.14
CA ALA A 178 -6.37 -4.56 -5.10
C ALA A 178 -7.25 -5.64 -4.45
N GLU A 179 -7.09 -5.93 -3.15
CA GLU A 179 -7.82 -7.00 -2.45
C GLU A 179 -9.34 -6.80 -2.49
N SER A 180 -9.81 -5.57 -2.34
CA SER A 180 -11.23 -5.22 -2.37
C SER A 180 -11.91 -5.41 -3.75
N LEU A 181 -11.12 -5.64 -4.80
CA LEU A 181 -11.59 -5.85 -6.16
C LEU A 181 -11.90 -7.35 -6.38
N THR A 182 -13.13 -7.76 -6.11
CA THR A 182 -13.57 -9.18 -6.11
C THR A 182 -14.44 -9.58 -7.32
N SER A 183 -14.64 -8.67 -8.29
CA SER A 183 -15.45 -8.97 -9.48
C SER A 183 -14.83 -10.06 -10.35
N LYS A 184 -15.65 -11.00 -10.86
CA LYS A 184 -15.22 -12.07 -11.79
C LYS A 184 -14.60 -11.54 -13.10
N ASN A 185 -14.88 -10.30 -13.46
CA ASN A 185 -14.33 -9.69 -14.67
C ASN A 185 -13.02 -8.92 -14.41
N ILE A 186 -12.55 -8.87 -13.16
CA ILE A 186 -11.31 -8.22 -12.78
C ILE A 186 -10.23 -9.26 -12.58
N ILE A 187 -9.15 -9.09 -13.32
CA ILE A 187 -7.93 -9.89 -13.23
C ILE A 187 -6.86 -9.07 -12.53
N LYS A 188 -6.05 -9.74 -11.74
CA LYS A 188 -4.90 -9.20 -11.04
C LYS A 188 -3.67 -9.98 -11.48
N LYS A 189 -2.63 -9.31 -11.92
CA LYS A 189 -1.35 -9.92 -12.31
C LYS A 189 -0.22 -9.30 -11.51
N LEU A 190 0.73 -10.10 -11.08
CA LEU A 190 1.96 -9.61 -10.51
C LEU A 190 2.81 -8.98 -11.61
N ILE A 191 3.24 -7.75 -11.41
CA ILE A 191 4.15 -7.08 -12.35
C ILE A 191 5.54 -7.69 -12.17
N THR A 192 6.12 -8.15 -13.27
CA THR A 192 7.46 -8.74 -13.33
C THR A 192 8.35 -8.00 -14.32
N ASP A 193 9.64 -8.28 -14.26
CA ASP A 193 10.66 -7.74 -15.17
C ASP A 193 10.77 -6.21 -15.18
N PRO A 194 11.00 -5.58 -13.99
CA PRO A 194 11.24 -6.17 -12.68
C PRO A 194 9.99 -6.28 -11.79
N VAL A 195 10.10 -7.05 -10.71
CA VAL A 195 9.10 -7.00 -9.61
C VAL A 195 9.23 -5.66 -8.89
N ILE A 196 8.11 -4.94 -8.77
CA ILE A 196 8.06 -3.63 -8.10
C ILE A 196 7.37 -3.78 -6.76
N THR A 197 8.01 -3.30 -5.70
CA THR A 197 7.49 -3.38 -4.33
C THR A 197 7.05 -2.04 -3.79
N SER A 198 6.12 -2.08 -2.82
CA SER A 198 5.66 -0.92 -2.08
C SER A 198 5.27 -1.32 -0.66
N ASP A 199 6.13 -1.05 0.29
CA ASP A 199 5.95 -1.47 1.66
C ASP A 199 5.10 -0.47 2.45
N ILE A 200 4.26 -0.96 3.36
CA ILE A 200 3.58 -0.12 4.35
C ILE A 200 4.47 -0.02 5.58
N CYS A 201 4.72 1.21 6.00
CA CYS A 201 5.54 1.52 7.16
C CYS A 201 4.77 2.35 8.17
N ILE A 202 5.09 2.17 9.46
CA ILE A 202 4.69 3.07 10.54
C ILE A 202 5.88 3.89 11.00
N LEU A 203 5.68 5.19 11.15
CA LEU A 203 6.71 6.14 11.56
C LEU A 203 6.29 6.86 12.84
N HIS A 204 7.29 7.19 13.67
CA HIS A 204 7.13 8.05 14.84
C HIS A 204 8.42 8.83 15.12
N HIS A 205 8.35 9.83 16.00
CA HIS A 205 9.53 10.53 16.50
C HIS A 205 10.40 9.62 17.37
N PRO A 206 11.74 9.62 17.21
CA PRO A 206 12.65 8.77 18.00
C PRO A 206 12.69 9.16 19.47
N ASP A 207 12.48 10.44 19.81
CA ASP A 207 12.78 11.04 21.10
C ASP A 207 11.65 10.90 22.14
N GLY A 208 10.97 9.74 22.20
CA GLY A 208 10.12 9.41 23.34
C GLY A 208 8.83 10.24 23.52
N TYR A 209 8.46 11.06 22.57
CA TYR A 209 7.23 11.89 22.60
C TYR A 209 5.97 11.16 22.13
N LEU A 210 5.99 9.85 22.09
CA LEU A 210 4.75 9.12 21.91
C LEU A 210 3.94 9.21 23.23
N SER A 211 2.68 9.63 23.11
CA SER A 211 1.74 9.50 24.21
C SER A 211 1.62 8.03 24.63
N LYS A 212 1.18 7.76 25.86
CA LYS A 212 0.95 6.36 26.30
C LYS A 212 0.04 5.60 25.36
N ILE A 213 -0.98 6.28 24.78
CA ILE A 213 -1.88 5.71 23.77
C ILE A 213 -1.13 5.41 22.48
N GLY A 214 -0.31 6.35 22.02
CA GLY A 214 0.51 6.17 20.82
C GLY A 214 1.49 4.99 20.96
N THR A 215 2.13 4.87 22.13
CA THR A 215 3.00 3.74 22.45
C THR A 215 2.21 2.42 22.44
N SER A 216 1.03 2.39 23.09
CA SER A 216 0.19 1.18 23.11
C SER A 216 -0.26 0.77 21.70
N PHE A 217 -0.62 1.75 20.85
CA PHE A 217 -0.98 1.46 19.46
C PHE A 217 0.21 0.96 18.64
N LEU A 218 1.37 1.60 18.77
CA LEU A 218 2.59 1.15 18.09
C LEU A 218 2.97 -0.30 18.48
N MET A 219 2.94 -0.61 19.77
CA MET A 219 3.19 -1.95 20.29
C MET A 219 2.18 -2.97 19.74
N HIS A 220 0.90 -2.60 19.71
CA HIS A 220 -0.15 -3.42 19.12
C HIS A 220 0.14 -3.72 17.64
N MET A 221 0.51 -2.69 16.87
CA MET A 221 0.88 -2.84 15.46
C MET A 221 2.08 -3.77 15.27
N MET A 222 3.14 -3.55 16.04
CA MET A 222 4.35 -4.38 15.95
C MET A 222 4.05 -5.84 16.28
N ASN A 223 3.30 -6.10 17.35
CA ASN A 223 2.90 -7.46 17.73
C ASN A 223 2.03 -8.12 16.65
N TYR A 224 1.04 -7.38 16.13
CA TYR A 224 0.12 -7.91 15.11
C TYR A 224 0.87 -8.29 13.82
N PHE A 225 1.81 -7.46 13.39
CA PHE A 225 2.59 -7.69 12.17
C PHE A 225 3.89 -8.48 12.40
N GLY A 226 4.11 -9.01 13.62
CA GLY A 226 5.24 -9.87 13.94
C GLY A 226 6.60 -9.18 13.84
N ILE A 227 6.67 -7.90 14.18
CA ILE A 227 7.90 -7.10 14.15
C ILE A 227 8.57 -7.19 15.52
N SER A 228 9.79 -7.71 15.53
CA SER A 228 10.63 -7.73 16.75
C SER A 228 11.21 -6.33 17.02
N HIS A 229 11.32 -5.97 18.31
CA HIS A 229 12.01 -4.77 18.78
C HIS A 229 13.50 -4.86 18.55
#